data_bfe4e5c6e5a3fa12aec64d27ce7804b0
#
_entry.id   bfe4e5c6e5a3fa12aec64d27ce7804b0
#
_cell.length_a   1.000
_cell.length_b   1.000
_cell.length_c   1.000
_cell.angle_alpha   90.00
_cell.angle_beta   90.00
_cell.angle_gamma   90.00
#
_symmetry.space_group_name_H-M   'P 1'
#
loop_
_entity.id
_entity.type
_entity.pdbx_description
1 polymer ?
#
loop_
_entity_poly.entity_id
_entity_poly.type
_entity_poly.pdbx_seq_one_letter_code
_entity_poly.pdbx_strand_id
1 'polypeptide(L)'
;MVIAIIGLVILIVGPWVSSAIRNQFNTVTETLDDGTVGENFYVATELPDPENGTAFAVYSDDDHSLMFYKRRGVPRVGDIFNDRRVTKVYTGFESETYVHHSGESWKTWTTNVPWSSLESKITVAEAVDEGIQPKSIAFWFYRCTALETVDLSKMDLSKVELAHGAFLLCRRLSSVSLSPFSSKLREMQDFITCCDTLKELDLSTSDLSKVTSFYHFALNDGHASLETVRFPTDPNKQPKLVFDMSCMFSNQLKLKTLEGFGEVGWGIGRKDGGEVDLSNCFQSCISLKLDCSKWNVAAVTKHVGFNHNAPSVTAPKWSD
;
A
#
# COMPACT_ATOMS: atom_id res chain seq x y z
N MET A 1 -18.49 29.34 34.50
CA MET A 1 -18.94 30.22 33.40
C MET A 1 -17.97 30.25 32.22
N VAL A 2 -16.66 30.18 32.37
CA VAL A 2 -15.67 30.11 31.27
C VAL A 2 -15.75 28.83 30.47
N ILE A 3 -15.97 27.68 31.08
CA ILE A 3 -16.06 26.35 30.43
C ILE A 3 -17.24 26.24 29.44
N ALA A 4 -18.37 26.87 29.76
CA ALA A 4 -19.56 26.84 28.91
C ALA A 4 -19.37 27.68 27.61
N ILE A 5 -18.57 28.74 27.67
CA ILE A 5 -18.29 29.60 26.50
C ILE A 5 -17.34 28.92 25.51
N ILE A 6 -16.38 28.14 26.01
CA ILE A 6 -15.41 27.42 25.17
C ILE A 6 -16.05 26.21 24.51
N GLY A 7 -16.93 25.49 25.20
CA GLY A 7 -17.73 24.40 24.62
C GLY A 7 -18.62 24.87 23.44
N LEU A 8 -19.11 26.11 23.49
CA LEU A 8 -19.93 26.68 22.42
C LEU A 8 -19.13 27.06 21.17
N VAL A 9 -17.88 27.48 21.33
CA VAL A 9 -16.99 27.83 20.21
C VAL A 9 -16.61 26.59 19.40
N ILE A 10 -16.43 25.44 20.04
CA ILE A 10 -16.08 24.16 19.37
C ILE A 10 -17.22 23.68 18.48
N LEU A 11 -18.47 23.95 18.83
CA LEU A 11 -19.64 23.57 18.02
C LEU A 11 -19.82 24.42 16.74
N ILE A 12 -19.21 25.62 16.69
CA ILE A 12 -19.44 26.57 15.59
C ILE A 12 -18.33 26.50 14.52
N VAL A 13 -17.14 25.97 14.82
CA VAL A 13 -15.93 26.13 13.95
C VAL A 13 -15.57 24.86 13.16
N GLY A 14 -16.40 23.84 13.11
CA GLY A 14 -16.24 22.66 12.28
C GLY A 14 -15.01 21.75 12.58
N PRO A 15 -14.91 20.61 11.93
CA PRO A 15 -13.95 19.55 12.30
C PRO A 15 -12.46 19.92 12.19
N TRP A 16 -12.10 20.91 11.38
CA TRP A 16 -10.71 21.30 11.09
C TRP A 16 -9.99 22.05 12.21
N VAL A 17 -10.73 22.75 13.06
CA VAL A 17 -10.18 23.50 14.20
C VAL A 17 -10.22 22.67 15.46
N SER A 18 -10.96 21.57 15.47
CA SER A 18 -11.26 20.81 16.65
C SER A 18 -10.04 20.06 17.25
N SER A 19 -9.09 19.60 16.44
CA SER A 19 -7.95 18.84 16.96
C SER A 19 -6.93 19.71 17.70
N ALA A 20 -6.54 20.86 17.14
CA ALA A 20 -5.59 21.77 17.78
C ALA A 20 -6.18 22.40 19.05
N ILE A 21 -7.47 22.80 19.02
CA ILE A 21 -8.16 23.36 20.17
C ILE A 21 -8.43 22.27 21.22
N ARG A 22 -8.79 21.06 20.81
CA ARG A 22 -9.00 19.92 21.71
C ARG A 22 -7.71 19.52 22.42
N ASN A 23 -6.55 19.56 21.71
CA ASN A 23 -5.24 19.31 22.29
C ASN A 23 -4.86 20.38 23.33
N GLN A 24 -5.15 21.66 23.08
CA GLN A 24 -4.96 22.74 24.09
C GLN A 24 -5.89 22.59 25.31
N PHE A 25 -7.11 22.09 25.07
CA PHE A 25 -8.07 21.83 26.16
C PHE A 25 -7.61 20.71 27.08
N ASN A 26 -7.11 19.63 26.52
CA ASN A 26 -6.60 18.50 27.29
C ASN A 26 -5.40 18.94 28.17
N THR A 27 -4.52 19.76 27.64
CA THR A 27 -3.38 20.35 28.41
C THR A 27 -3.86 21.25 29.54
N VAL A 28 -4.95 22.01 29.36
CA VAL A 28 -5.52 22.89 30.41
C VAL A 28 -6.27 22.09 31.49
N THR A 29 -6.94 20.99 31.12
CA THR A 29 -7.60 20.11 32.10
C THR A 29 -6.61 19.38 33.00
N GLU A 30 -5.47 18.95 32.45
CA GLU A 30 -4.40 18.32 33.24
C GLU A 30 -3.78 19.26 34.28
N THR A 31 -3.76 20.57 34.02
CA THR A 31 -3.20 21.57 34.95
C THR A 31 -4.22 22.05 35.99
N LEU A 32 -5.49 21.73 35.85
CA LEU A 32 -6.57 22.18 36.75
C LEU A 32 -7.11 21.07 37.67
N ASP A 33 -6.61 19.85 37.52
CA ASP A 33 -7.11 18.70 38.30
C ASP A 33 -6.19 18.44 39.51
N ASP A 34 -6.77 18.44 40.69
CA ASP A 34 -6.11 18.21 41.98
C ASP A 34 -5.82 16.74 42.30
N GLY A 35 -5.73 15.89 41.29
CA GLY A 35 -5.31 14.49 41.44
C GLY A 35 -6.43 13.49 41.72
N THR A 36 -7.68 13.85 41.52
CA THR A 36 -8.83 12.95 41.74
C THR A 36 -9.49 12.43 40.48
N VAL A 37 -8.79 12.46 39.32
CA VAL A 37 -9.28 11.81 38.09
C VAL A 37 -8.93 10.34 38.10
N GLY A 38 -9.97 9.52 38.05
CA GLY A 38 -9.83 8.06 38.00
C GLY A 38 -8.98 7.57 36.83
N GLU A 39 -8.24 6.52 37.10
CA GLU A 39 -7.25 5.79 36.30
C GLU A 39 -7.60 5.53 34.82
N ASN A 40 -7.77 6.46 33.92
CA ASN A 40 -7.93 6.04 32.50
C ASN A 40 -7.82 7.15 31.43
N PHE A 41 -7.30 8.34 31.73
CA PHE A 41 -7.09 9.36 30.69
C PHE A 41 -5.62 9.71 30.52
N TYR A 42 -4.86 8.85 29.88
CA TYR A 42 -3.56 9.26 29.33
C TYR A 42 -3.78 9.73 27.88
N VAL A 43 -3.96 11.01 27.68
CA VAL A 43 -3.92 11.59 26.33
C VAL A 43 -2.45 11.80 25.99
N ALA A 44 -1.84 10.86 25.29
CA ALA A 44 -0.54 11.09 24.69
C ALA A 44 -0.69 12.11 23.55
N THR A 45 -0.77 13.40 23.92
CA THR A 45 -0.88 14.54 22.99
C THR A 45 0.47 15.05 22.56
N GLU A 46 1.45 14.17 22.41
CA GLU A 46 2.72 14.61 21.86
C GLU A 46 2.53 14.95 20.37
N LEU A 47 2.96 16.15 20.02
CA LEU A 47 2.93 16.66 18.65
C LEU A 47 3.72 15.72 17.73
N PRO A 48 3.35 15.62 16.45
CA PRO A 48 4.16 14.93 15.45
C PRO A 48 5.61 15.41 15.50
N ASP A 49 6.55 14.48 15.46
CA ASP A 49 7.99 14.76 15.40
C ASP A 49 8.59 13.93 14.25
N PRO A 50 8.47 14.42 13.00
CA PRO A 50 8.92 13.68 11.81
C PRO A 50 10.42 13.36 11.79
N GLU A 51 11.23 14.18 12.49
CA GLU A 51 12.69 14.04 12.50
C GLU A 51 13.19 13.10 13.59
N ASN A 52 12.71 13.30 14.84
CA ASN A 52 13.27 12.63 16.02
C ASN A 52 12.26 11.72 16.73
N GLY A 53 11.01 11.70 16.29
CA GLY A 53 9.97 10.84 16.84
C GLY A 53 10.21 9.36 16.58
N THR A 54 9.63 8.53 17.42
CA THR A 54 9.53 7.08 17.16
C THR A 54 8.35 6.81 16.24
N ALA A 55 8.56 6.02 15.19
CA ALA A 55 7.47 5.51 14.38
C ALA A 55 6.77 4.35 15.10
N PHE A 56 5.46 4.42 15.19
CA PHE A 56 4.63 3.36 15.75
C PHE A 56 3.29 3.26 15.03
N ALA A 57 2.69 2.07 15.09
CA ALA A 57 1.33 1.85 14.62
C ALA A 57 0.43 1.50 15.80
N VAL A 58 -0.79 2.05 15.79
CA VAL A 58 -1.83 1.77 16.78
C VAL A 58 -2.98 1.08 16.09
N TYR A 59 -3.40 -0.05 16.65
CA TYR A 59 -4.65 -0.69 16.27
C TYR A 59 -5.71 -0.46 17.35
N SER A 60 -6.91 -0.11 16.90
CA SER A 60 -8.09 0.03 17.75
C SER A 60 -9.19 -0.96 17.34
N ASP A 61 -9.76 -1.67 18.30
CA ASP A 61 -10.97 -2.49 18.10
C ASP A 61 -12.25 -1.63 18.03
N ASP A 62 -12.21 -0.33 18.37
CA ASP A 62 -13.38 0.55 18.34
C ASP A 62 -13.88 0.78 16.90
N ASP A 63 -12.96 0.89 15.94
CA ASP A 63 -13.25 1.13 14.53
C ASP A 63 -12.45 0.20 13.59
N HIS A 64 -11.72 -0.77 14.16
CA HIS A 64 -10.86 -1.70 13.42
C HIS A 64 -9.80 -1.01 12.56
N SER A 65 -9.31 0.15 13.00
CA SER A 65 -8.31 0.93 12.30
C SER A 65 -6.87 0.58 12.71
N LEU A 66 -5.95 0.65 11.75
CA LEU A 66 -4.50 0.58 11.97
C LEU A 66 -3.89 1.93 11.53
N MET A 67 -3.51 2.75 12.50
CA MET A 67 -3.02 4.11 12.27
C MET A 67 -1.53 4.24 12.56
N PHE A 68 -0.78 4.90 11.67
CA PHE A 68 0.68 5.06 11.77
C PHE A 68 1.04 6.47 12.19
N TYR A 69 1.94 6.58 13.16
CA TYR A 69 2.36 7.82 13.79
C TYR A 69 3.88 7.94 13.86
N LYS A 70 4.37 9.18 13.97
CA LYS A 70 5.78 9.52 14.24
C LYS A 70 5.85 10.59 15.32
N ARG A 71 6.01 10.18 16.58
CA ARG A 71 5.94 11.08 17.76
C ARG A 71 6.99 10.69 18.80
N ARG A 72 7.24 11.58 19.78
CA ARG A 72 8.17 11.30 20.88
C ARG A 72 7.60 10.27 21.86
N GLY A 73 6.30 10.36 22.15
CA GLY A 73 5.60 9.43 23.03
C GLY A 73 4.91 8.30 22.24
N VAL A 74 4.98 7.10 22.79
CA VAL A 74 4.26 5.93 22.28
C VAL A 74 3.18 5.57 23.29
N PRO A 75 1.89 5.53 22.89
CA PRO A 75 0.80 5.22 23.81
C PRO A 75 0.88 3.78 24.31
N ARG A 76 0.22 3.49 25.42
CA ARG A 76 0.11 2.14 25.98
C ARG A 76 -1.21 1.49 25.60
N VAL A 77 -1.24 0.19 25.63
CA VAL A 77 -2.50 -0.56 25.48
C VAL A 77 -3.43 -0.18 26.61
N GLY A 78 -4.66 0.19 26.25
CA GLY A 78 -5.71 0.68 27.17
C GLY A 78 -5.86 2.21 27.17
N ASP A 79 -4.85 2.97 26.75
CA ASP A 79 -4.94 4.43 26.64
C ASP A 79 -6.02 4.85 25.63
N ILE A 80 -6.51 6.08 25.77
CA ILE A 80 -7.28 6.76 24.73
C ILE A 80 -6.31 7.62 23.95
N PHE A 81 -6.14 7.34 22.66
CA PHE A 81 -5.22 8.03 21.79
C PHE A 81 -5.92 8.45 20.48
N ASN A 82 -5.96 9.74 20.18
CA ASN A 82 -6.73 10.30 19.07
C ASN A 82 -8.20 9.82 19.07
N ASP A 83 -8.85 9.92 20.21
CA ASP A 83 -10.27 9.55 20.44
C ASP A 83 -10.59 8.04 20.26
N ARG A 84 -9.58 7.17 20.24
CA ARG A 84 -9.73 5.72 20.10
C ARG A 84 -9.03 4.99 21.25
N ARG A 85 -9.61 3.89 21.68
CA ARG A 85 -8.93 3.01 22.64
C ARG A 85 -7.81 2.25 21.95
N VAL A 86 -6.62 2.33 22.49
CA VAL A 86 -5.44 1.59 22.02
C VAL A 86 -5.59 0.11 22.37
N THR A 87 -5.79 -0.74 21.39
CA THR A 87 -5.89 -2.19 21.59
C THR A 87 -4.51 -2.86 21.42
N LYS A 88 -3.72 -2.41 20.43
CA LYS A 88 -2.34 -2.88 20.20
C LYS A 88 -1.46 -1.73 19.72
N VAL A 89 -0.18 -1.84 20.02
CA VAL A 89 0.87 -0.90 19.58
C VAL A 89 2.00 -1.71 18.97
N TYR A 90 2.51 -1.21 17.84
CA TYR A 90 3.64 -1.81 17.12
C TYR A 90 4.70 -0.76 16.86
N THR A 91 5.97 -1.11 17.11
CA THR A 91 7.14 -0.27 16.86
C THR A 91 8.18 -1.01 16.04
N GLY A 92 9.21 -0.31 15.56
CA GLY A 92 10.36 -0.92 14.89
C GLY A 92 10.14 -1.29 13.42
N PHE A 93 8.93 -1.18 12.89
CA PHE A 93 8.59 -1.60 11.53
C PHE A 93 9.30 -0.80 10.42
N GLU A 94 9.87 0.37 10.70
CA GLU A 94 10.62 1.15 9.70
C GLU A 94 11.93 0.47 9.28
N SER A 95 12.57 -0.29 10.18
CA SER A 95 13.87 -0.92 9.93
C SER A 95 13.76 -2.36 9.45
N GLU A 96 12.61 -2.98 9.59
CA GLU A 96 12.40 -4.39 9.30
C GLU A 96 12.16 -4.66 7.81
N THR A 97 12.59 -5.82 7.37
CA THR A 97 12.21 -6.42 6.09
C THR A 97 11.35 -7.64 6.36
N TYR A 98 10.17 -7.65 5.77
CA TYR A 98 9.23 -8.73 6.01
C TYR A 98 9.36 -9.79 4.92
N VAL A 99 9.34 -11.04 5.36
CA VAL A 99 9.40 -12.21 4.50
C VAL A 99 8.17 -13.08 4.73
N HIS A 100 7.79 -13.82 3.72
CA HIS A 100 6.87 -14.93 3.93
C HIS A 100 7.68 -16.21 4.12
N HIS A 101 7.17 -17.09 4.95
CA HIS A 101 7.61 -18.46 5.02
C HIS A 101 6.72 -19.27 4.07
N SER A 102 7.30 -19.75 2.96
CA SER A 102 6.59 -20.60 2.00
C SER A 102 6.24 -21.93 2.66
N GLY A 103 4.95 -22.20 2.83
CA GLY A 103 4.45 -23.54 3.05
C GLY A 103 4.30 -24.30 1.70
N GLU A 104 3.78 -25.52 1.73
CA GLU A 104 3.56 -26.34 0.54
C GLU A 104 2.57 -25.71 -0.47
N SER A 105 1.84 -24.66 -0.08
CA SER A 105 0.97 -23.87 -0.95
C SER A 105 0.85 -22.44 -0.45
N TRP A 106 0.49 -21.51 -1.34
CA TRP A 106 0.23 -20.10 -0.99
C TRP A 106 -0.81 -19.92 0.15
N LYS A 107 -1.68 -20.91 0.37
CA LYS A 107 -2.68 -20.90 1.46
C LYS A 107 -2.07 -21.05 2.84
N THR A 108 -0.85 -21.53 2.92
CA THR A 108 -0.11 -21.77 4.19
C THR A 108 1.02 -20.78 4.41
N TRP A 109 1.15 -19.77 3.55
CA TRP A 109 2.14 -18.72 3.76
C TRP A 109 1.84 -17.93 5.03
N THR A 110 2.86 -17.70 5.81
CA THR A 110 2.82 -16.85 7.00
C THR A 110 3.79 -15.69 6.83
N THR A 111 3.49 -14.57 7.45
CA THR A 111 4.38 -13.40 7.44
C THR A 111 4.78 -13.04 8.87
N ASN A 112 5.93 -12.39 9.00
CA ASN A 112 6.40 -11.83 10.27
C ASN A 112 6.00 -10.35 10.46
N VAL A 113 5.06 -9.86 9.68
CA VAL A 113 4.50 -8.52 9.83
C VAL A 113 3.85 -8.41 11.21
N PRO A 114 4.17 -7.37 12.02
CA PRO A 114 3.74 -7.31 13.42
C PRO A 114 2.23 -7.41 13.63
N TRP A 115 1.43 -6.90 12.71
CA TRP A 115 -0.03 -6.91 12.77
C TRP A 115 -0.69 -8.04 11.95
N SER A 116 0.07 -9.05 11.49
CA SER A 116 -0.47 -10.17 10.71
C SER A 116 -1.60 -10.93 11.42
N SER A 117 -1.60 -10.98 12.76
CA SER A 117 -2.71 -11.57 13.53
C SER A 117 -4.03 -10.82 13.43
N LEU A 118 -4.04 -9.63 12.79
CA LEU A 118 -5.23 -8.78 12.58
C LEU A 118 -5.73 -8.82 11.14
N GLU A 119 -5.25 -9.73 10.30
CA GLU A 119 -5.54 -9.81 8.87
C GLU A 119 -7.04 -9.81 8.52
N SER A 120 -7.89 -10.36 9.39
CA SER A 120 -9.35 -10.40 9.19
C SER A 120 -10.09 -9.25 9.87
N LYS A 121 -9.40 -8.38 10.59
CA LYS A 121 -10.01 -7.33 11.42
C LYS A 121 -9.80 -5.94 10.88
N ILE A 122 -8.60 -5.62 10.39
CA ILE A 122 -8.26 -4.28 9.91
C ILE A 122 -9.19 -3.89 8.75
N THR A 123 -9.93 -2.79 8.91
CA THR A 123 -10.80 -2.22 7.88
C THR A 123 -10.22 -0.98 7.22
N VAL A 124 -9.41 -0.21 7.95
CA VAL A 124 -8.77 1.03 7.50
C VAL A 124 -7.32 1.04 7.97
N ALA A 125 -6.42 1.51 7.11
CA ALA A 125 -5.04 1.80 7.49
C ALA A 125 -4.65 3.19 6.98
N GLU A 126 -4.05 4.02 7.87
CA GLU A 126 -3.71 5.41 7.53
C GLU A 126 -2.40 5.85 8.16
N ALA A 127 -1.56 6.54 7.39
CA ALA A 127 -0.44 7.32 7.90
C ALA A 127 -0.94 8.70 8.36
N VAL A 128 -1.05 8.88 9.67
CA VAL A 128 -1.54 10.13 10.26
C VAL A 128 -0.46 11.21 10.25
N ASP A 129 0.75 10.82 10.61
CA ASP A 129 1.90 11.73 10.70
C ASP A 129 2.86 11.53 9.49
N GLU A 130 3.61 12.58 9.16
CA GLU A 130 4.71 12.54 8.19
C GLU A 130 6.00 11.97 8.83
N GLY A 131 7.03 11.74 7.99
CA GLY A 131 8.36 11.33 8.43
C GLY A 131 8.52 9.84 8.73
N ILE A 132 7.50 9.02 8.55
CA ILE A 132 7.56 7.56 8.66
C ILE A 132 8.23 7.01 7.39
N GLN A 133 9.36 6.31 7.53
CA GLN A 133 10.24 5.91 6.43
C GLN A 133 10.54 4.40 6.44
N PRO A 134 9.59 3.54 6.06
CA PRO A 134 9.82 2.10 6.05
C PRO A 134 10.82 1.69 4.95
N LYS A 135 11.63 0.67 5.23
CA LYS A 135 12.49 0.01 4.23
C LYS A 135 11.73 -1.00 3.39
N SER A 136 10.64 -1.53 3.92
CA SER A 136 9.80 -2.51 3.26
C SER A 136 8.35 -2.32 3.66
N ILE A 137 7.46 -2.46 2.69
CA ILE A 137 6.01 -2.64 2.92
C ILE A 137 5.55 -4.03 2.45
N ALA A 138 6.50 -4.94 2.20
CA ALA A 138 6.19 -6.30 1.76
C ALA A 138 5.26 -6.99 2.76
N PHE A 139 4.18 -7.57 2.25
CA PHE A 139 3.16 -8.28 3.03
C PHE A 139 2.44 -7.49 4.13
N TRP A 140 2.57 -6.17 4.19
CA TRP A 140 1.97 -5.37 5.26
C TRP A 140 0.48 -5.63 5.46
N PHE A 141 -0.25 -5.81 4.37
CA PHE A 141 -1.70 -6.07 4.40
C PHE A 141 -2.06 -7.41 3.76
N TYR A 142 -1.10 -8.35 3.71
CA TYR A 142 -1.37 -9.70 3.20
C TYR A 142 -2.59 -10.31 3.89
N ARG A 143 -3.57 -10.77 3.09
CA ARG A 143 -4.83 -11.35 3.56
C ARG A 143 -5.69 -10.47 4.46
N CYS A 144 -5.48 -9.16 4.45
CA CYS A 144 -6.38 -8.24 5.16
C CYS A 144 -7.74 -8.18 4.45
N THR A 145 -8.52 -9.27 4.60
CA THR A 145 -9.76 -9.49 3.85
C THR A 145 -10.89 -8.52 4.18
N ALA A 146 -10.83 -7.84 5.33
CA ALA A 146 -11.77 -6.80 5.74
C ALA A 146 -11.32 -5.38 5.33
N LEU A 147 -10.07 -5.21 4.89
CA LEU A 147 -9.47 -3.90 4.58
C LEU A 147 -10.18 -3.22 3.40
N GLU A 148 -10.71 -2.04 3.63
CA GLU A 148 -11.47 -1.26 2.64
C GLU A 148 -10.66 -0.09 2.07
N THR A 149 -9.87 0.58 2.91
CA THR A 149 -9.08 1.75 2.51
C THR A 149 -7.69 1.76 3.11
N VAL A 150 -6.73 2.21 2.31
CA VAL A 150 -5.34 2.44 2.74
C VAL A 150 -4.91 3.82 2.28
N ASP A 151 -4.43 4.65 3.22
CA ASP A 151 -3.79 5.93 2.91
C ASP A 151 -2.40 6.01 3.55
N LEU A 152 -1.37 5.77 2.73
CA LEU A 152 0.04 5.93 3.09
C LEU A 152 0.67 7.14 2.40
N SER A 153 -0.13 8.10 1.93
CA SER A 153 0.35 9.27 1.18
C SER A 153 1.25 10.20 1.99
N LYS A 154 1.16 10.15 3.34
CA LYS A 154 2.04 10.91 4.24
C LYS A 154 3.31 10.15 4.63
N MET A 155 3.43 8.86 4.35
CA MET A 155 4.69 8.15 4.55
C MET A 155 5.72 8.58 3.52
N ASP A 156 6.98 8.56 3.88
CA ASP A 156 8.08 8.67 2.92
C ASP A 156 8.50 7.27 2.45
N LEU A 157 7.93 6.83 1.31
CA LEU A 157 8.25 5.55 0.70
C LEU A 157 9.56 5.55 -0.12
N SER A 158 10.34 6.62 -0.07
CA SER A 158 11.60 6.74 -0.81
C SER A 158 12.69 5.75 -0.37
N LYS A 159 12.53 5.13 0.82
CA LYS A 159 13.47 4.12 1.33
C LYS A 159 13.00 2.68 1.07
N VAL A 160 11.80 2.50 0.56
CA VAL A 160 11.25 1.17 0.31
C VAL A 160 12.02 0.46 -0.80
N GLU A 161 12.51 -0.73 -0.49
CA GLU A 161 13.18 -1.62 -1.44
C GLU A 161 12.26 -2.77 -1.88
N LEU A 162 11.35 -3.21 -1.00
CA LEU A 162 10.49 -4.37 -1.20
C LEU A 162 9.02 -4.00 -0.95
N ALA A 163 8.16 -4.25 -1.94
CA ALA A 163 6.73 -4.04 -1.86
C ALA A 163 5.91 -5.26 -2.31
N HIS A 164 6.56 -6.42 -2.48
CA HIS A 164 5.88 -7.63 -2.92
C HIS A 164 4.79 -8.07 -1.93
N GLY A 165 3.66 -8.51 -2.45
CA GLY A 165 2.52 -8.96 -1.66
C GLY A 165 1.92 -7.91 -0.72
N ALA A 166 2.22 -6.61 -0.91
CA ALA A 166 1.81 -5.56 0.04
C ALA A 166 0.30 -5.57 0.31
N PHE A 167 -0.52 -5.82 -0.71
CA PHE A 167 -1.98 -5.88 -0.64
C PHE A 167 -2.55 -7.21 -1.16
N LEU A 168 -1.74 -8.25 -1.21
CA LEU A 168 -2.13 -9.57 -1.69
C LEU A 168 -3.34 -10.11 -0.91
N LEU A 169 -4.42 -10.46 -1.63
CA LEU A 169 -5.69 -10.96 -1.09
C LEU A 169 -6.50 -9.97 -0.24
N CYS A 170 -6.31 -8.66 -0.45
CA CYS A 170 -7.16 -7.63 0.15
C CYS A 170 -8.45 -7.46 -0.67
N ARG A 171 -9.35 -8.47 -0.60
CA ARG A 171 -10.51 -8.58 -1.49
C ARG A 171 -11.52 -7.43 -1.40
N ARG A 172 -11.56 -6.72 -0.27
CA ARG A 172 -12.46 -5.57 -0.04
C ARG A 172 -11.79 -4.21 -0.25
N LEU A 173 -10.50 -4.20 -0.58
CA LEU A 173 -9.74 -2.96 -0.76
C LEU A 173 -10.28 -2.18 -1.97
N SER A 174 -10.85 -1.02 -1.71
CA SER A 174 -11.49 -0.16 -2.72
C SER A 174 -10.67 1.09 -3.05
N SER A 175 -9.78 1.50 -2.15
CA SER A 175 -8.94 2.70 -2.30
C SER A 175 -7.55 2.49 -1.70
N VAL A 176 -6.54 2.89 -2.48
CA VAL A 176 -5.12 2.91 -2.06
C VAL A 176 -4.51 4.24 -2.46
N SER A 177 -3.98 4.98 -1.47
CA SER A 177 -3.19 6.19 -1.69
C SER A 177 -1.77 5.97 -1.18
N LEU A 178 -0.77 6.21 -2.03
CA LEU A 178 0.64 6.00 -1.71
C LEU A 178 1.44 7.27 -2.01
N SER A 179 2.44 7.57 -1.19
CA SER A 179 3.50 8.48 -1.62
C SER A 179 4.40 7.82 -2.67
N PRO A 180 5.16 8.59 -3.45
CA PRO A 180 5.99 8.02 -4.50
C PRO A 180 7.07 7.09 -3.97
N PHE A 181 7.24 5.94 -4.60
CA PHE A 181 8.46 5.13 -4.45
C PHE A 181 9.64 5.78 -5.18
N SER A 182 10.84 5.54 -4.67
CA SER A 182 12.09 5.94 -5.32
C SER A 182 12.72 4.79 -6.12
N SER A 183 13.81 5.07 -6.83
CA SER A 183 14.62 4.06 -7.52
C SER A 183 15.28 3.02 -6.60
N LYS A 184 14.96 2.98 -5.32
CA LYS A 184 15.35 1.90 -4.41
C LYS A 184 14.44 0.68 -4.53
N LEU A 185 13.19 0.88 -4.97
CA LEU A 185 12.22 -0.20 -5.14
C LEU A 185 12.70 -1.19 -6.20
N ARG A 186 12.69 -2.48 -5.85
CA ARG A 186 13.18 -3.59 -6.70
C ARG A 186 12.13 -4.63 -6.98
N GLU A 187 11.17 -4.84 -6.07
CA GLU A 187 10.21 -5.93 -6.12
C GLU A 187 8.78 -5.44 -5.90
N MET A 188 7.90 -5.80 -6.83
CA MET A 188 6.46 -5.53 -6.80
C MET A 188 5.62 -6.76 -7.19
N GLN A 189 6.15 -7.95 -6.98
CA GLN A 189 5.42 -9.19 -7.24
C GLN A 189 4.17 -9.25 -6.35
N ASP A 190 3.06 -9.81 -6.86
CA ASP A 190 1.80 -9.96 -6.11
C ASP A 190 1.26 -8.68 -5.44
N PHE A 191 1.61 -7.49 -5.94
CA PHE A 191 1.40 -6.21 -5.23
C PHE A 191 -0.07 -5.98 -4.86
N ILE A 192 -1.01 -6.18 -5.82
CA ILE A 192 -2.47 -6.04 -5.65
C ILE A 192 -3.22 -7.29 -6.13
N THR A 193 -2.59 -8.46 -6.04
CA THR A 193 -3.20 -9.72 -6.46
C THR A 193 -4.47 -10.00 -5.65
N CYS A 194 -5.58 -10.29 -6.34
CA CYS A 194 -6.91 -10.52 -5.76
C CYS A 194 -7.43 -9.38 -4.87
N CYS A 195 -7.21 -8.12 -5.30
CA CYS A 195 -7.91 -6.95 -4.78
C CYS A 195 -9.21 -6.74 -5.59
N ASP A 196 -10.26 -7.47 -5.24
CA ASP A 196 -11.45 -7.65 -6.08
C ASP A 196 -12.26 -6.36 -6.29
N THR A 197 -12.22 -5.42 -5.34
CA THR A 197 -13.00 -4.18 -5.35
C THR A 197 -12.21 -2.94 -5.78
N LEU A 198 -10.87 -3.04 -5.89
CA LEU A 198 -10.03 -1.92 -6.29
C LEU A 198 -10.30 -1.57 -7.76
N LYS A 199 -10.58 -0.28 -8.03
CA LYS A 199 -10.88 0.22 -9.38
C LYS A 199 -9.70 0.91 -10.03
N GLU A 200 -8.89 1.58 -9.25
CA GLU A 200 -7.75 2.37 -9.74
C GLU A 200 -6.51 2.14 -8.86
N LEU A 201 -5.35 2.13 -9.51
CA LEU A 201 -4.05 2.20 -8.84
C LEU A 201 -3.20 3.25 -9.54
N ASP A 202 -2.70 4.22 -8.79
CA ASP A 202 -1.84 5.28 -9.31
C ASP A 202 -0.40 5.16 -8.77
N LEU A 203 0.53 4.84 -9.66
CA LEU A 203 1.97 4.80 -9.43
C LEU A 203 2.71 5.80 -10.33
N SER A 204 2.00 6.74 -10.98
CA SER A 204 2.52 7.64 -12.02
C SER A 204 3.68 8.53 -11.56
N THR A 205 3.73 8.85 -10.29
CA THR A 205 4.77 9.69 -9.69
C THR A 205 5.99 8.91 -9.19
N SER A 206 5.88 7.59 -9.08
CA SER A 206 6.91 6.70 -8.56
C SER A 206 8.08 6.53 -9.54
N ASP A 207 9.26 6.19 -9.01
CA ASP A 207 10.41 5.73 -9.80
C ASP A 207 10.51 4.21 -9.74
N LEU A 208 10.10 3.55 -10.82
CA LEU A 208 10.11 2.10 -10.96
C LEU A 208 11.32 1.59 -11.77
N SER A 209 12.31 2.45 -12.04
CA SER A 209 13.43 2.16 -12.97
C SER A 209 14.29 0.96 -12.55
N LYS A 210 14.21 0.53 -11.30
CA LYS A 210 14.95 -0.63 -10.75
C LYS A 210 14.07 -1.86 -10.51
N VAL A 211 12.77 -1.75 -10.72
CA VAL A 211 11.87 -2.91 -10.60
C VAL A 211 12.15 -3.88 -11.74
N THR A 212 12.33 -5.14 -11.40
CA THR A 212 12.74 -6.19 -12.35
C THR A 212 11.72 -7.31 -12.50
N SER A 213 10.74 -7.40 -11.59
CA SER A 213 9.66 -8.39 -11.65
C SER A 213 8.33 -7.77 -11.26
N PHE A 214 7.32 -8.04 -12.09
CA PHE A 214 5.90 -7.76 -11.88
C PHE A 214 5.09 -9.06 -11.91
N TYR A 215 5.72 -10.18 -11.54
CA TYR A 215 5.05 -11.47 -11.43
C TYR A 215 3.75 -11.34 -10.62
N HIS A 216 2.62 -11.77 -11.19
CA HIS A 216 1.31 -11.70 -10.56
C HIS A 216 0.89 -10.31 -10.02
N PHE A 217 1.52 -9.22 -10.46
CA PHE A 217 1.34 -7.86 -9.89
C PHE A 217 -0.12 -7.52 -9.57
N ALA A 218 -1.04 -7.84 -10.47
CA ALA A 218 -2.47 -7.62 -10.35
C ALA A 218 -3.28 -8.84 -10.82
N LEU A 219 -2.75 -10.05 -10.68
CA LEU A 219 -3.48 -11.28 -11.00
C LEU A 219 -4.81 -11.31 -10.22
N ASN A 220 -5.88 -11.80 -10.85
CA ASN A 220 -7.16 -11.99 -10.18
C ASN A 220 -7.75 -13.37 -10.48
N ASP A 221 -8.69 -13.82 -9.66
CA ASP A 221 -9.40 -15.12 -9.82
C ASP A 221 -10.76 -14.98 -10.55
N GLY A 222 -10.97 -13.84 -11.24
CA GLY A 222 -12.15 -13.56 -12.05
C GLY A 222 -13.16 -12.60 -11.41
N HIS A 223 -12.87 -12.03 -10.24
CA HIS A 223 -13.74 -11.08 -9.54
C HIS A 223 -13.28 -9.63 -9.65
N ALA A 224 -12.29 -9.33 -10.51
CA ALA A 224 -11.64 -8.04 -10.65
C ALA A 224 -12.57 -6.88 -10.95
N SER A 225 -12.35 -5.76 -10.26
CA SER A 225 -12.98 -4.48 -10.54
C SER A 225 -12.00 -3.43 -11.09
N LEU A 226 -10.72 -3.76 -11.23
CA LEU A 226 -9.67 -2.83 -11.67
C LEU A 226 -9.96 -2.34 -13.11
N GLU A 227 -10.05 -1.04 -13.26
CA GLU A 227 -10.34 -0.38 -14.54
C GLU A 227 -9.13 0.42 -15.05
N THR A 228 -8.32 0.97 -14.14
CA THR A 228 -7.21 1.85 -14.49
C THR A 228 -5.97 1.57 -13.64
N VAL A 229 -4.82 1.47 -14.29
CA VAL A 229 -3.51 1.51 -13.63
C VAL A 229 -2.65 2.58 -14.32
N ARG A 230 -2.05 3.46 -13.50
CA ARG A 230 -1.14 4.50 -13.99
C ARG A 230 0.28 4.21 -13.51
N PHE A 231 1.17 3.98 -14.45
CA PHE A 231 2.61 3.89 -14.25
C PHE A 231 3.29 5.20 -14.68
N PRO A 232 4.57 5.42 -14.30
CA PRO A 232 5.31 6.60 -14.73
C PRO A 232 5.35 6.73 -16.26
N THR A 233 5.05 7.93 -16.76
CA THR A 233 5.22 8.26 -18.19
C THR A 233 6.61 8.78 -18.52
N ASP A 234 7.38 9.26 -17.50
CA ASP A 234 8.79 9.62 -17.66
C ASP A 234 9.62 8.37 -17.95
N PRO A 235 10.28 8.27 -19.13
CA PRO A 235 11.09 7.11 -19.47
C PRO A 235 12.22 6.82 -18.48
N ASN A 236 12.71 7.83 -17.73
CA ASN A 236 13.76 7.62 -16.73
C ASN A 236 13.26 6.90 -15.48
N LYS A 237 11.98 6.99 -15.21
CA LYS A 237 11.29 6.35 -14.07
C LYS A 237 10.67 5.00 -14.43
N GLN A 238 10.59 4.66 -15.71
CA GLN A 238 10.05 3.37 -16.16
C GLN A 238 11.04 2.23 -15.97
N PRO A 239 10.57 0.98 -15.79
CA PRO A 239 11.40 -0.21 -15.65
C PRO A 239 12.38 -0.38 -16.83
N LYS A 240 13.63 -0.72 -16.53
CA LYS A 240 14.72 -0.84 -17.52
C LYS A 240 15.12 -2.26 -17.87
N LEU A 241 14.86 -3.22 -16.97
CA LEU A 241 15.29 -4.59 -17.11
C LEU A 241 14.26 -5.52 -16.43
N VAL A 242 13.05 -5.55 -16.95
CA VAL A 242 12.02 -6.47 -16.47
C VAL A 242 12.28 -7.84 -17.07
N PHE A 243 12.40 -8.85 -16.20
CA PHE A 243 12.56 -10.23 -16.64
C PHE A 243 11.34 -11.10 -16.37
N ASP A 244 10.40 -10.65 -15.53
CA ASP A 244 9.20 -11.40 -15.21
C ASP A 244 7.97 -10.50 -15.16
N MET A 245 7.06 -10.72 -16.09
CA MET A 245 5.73 -10.13 -16.18
C MET A 245 4.67 -11.22 -16.30
N SER A 246 5.02 -12.45 -15.91
CA SER A 246 4.08 -13.56 -16.04
C SER A 246 2.84 -13.33 -15.18
N CYS A 247 1.66 -13.54 -15.76
CA CYS A 247 0.36 -13.28 -15.19
C CYS A 247 0.15 -11.86 -14.61
N MET A 248 0.91 -10.85 -15.06
CA MET A 248 0.91 -9.50 -14.47
C MET A 248 -0.48 -8.91 -14.30
N PHE A 249 -1.35 -9.05 -15.29
CA PHE A 249 -2.76 -8.60 -15.30
C PHE A 249 -3.74 -9.72 -15.61
N SER A 250 -3.35 -10.97 -15.45
CA SER A 250 -4.21 -12.10 -15.78
C SER A 250 -5.57 -12.00 -15.07
N ASN A 251 -6.66 -12.22 -15.83
CA ASN A 251 -8.05 -12.14 -15.40
C ASN A 251 -8.53 -10.77 -14.91
N GLN A 252 -7.91 -9.69 -15.35
CA GLN A 252 -8.39 -8.32 -15.11
C GLN A 252 -9.48 -7.96 -16.14
N LEU A 253 -10.68 -8.52 -15.95
CA LEU A 253 -11.78 -8.46 -16.92
C LEU A 253 -12.27 -7.05 -17.25
N LYS A 254 -12.14 -6.11 -16.29
CA LYS A 254 -12.63 -4.73 -16.41
C LYS A 254 -11.53 -3.71 -16.72
N LEU A 255 -10.27 -4.14 -16.80
CA LEU A 255 -9.14 -3.24 -17.06
C LEU A 255 -9.29 -2.64 -18.47
N LYS A 256 -9.30 -1.31 -18.53
CA LYS A 256 -9.48 -0.52 -19.76
C LYS A 256 -8.25 0.32 -20.08
N THR A 257 -7.61 0.86 -19.03
CA THR A 257 -6.57 1.88 -19.14
C THR A 257 -5.30 1.44 -18.45
N LEU A 258 -4.21 1.38 -19.21
CA LEU A 258 -2.85 1.24 -18.71
C LEU A 258 -2.02 2.42 -19.21
N GLU A 259 -1.76 3.38 -18.34
CA GLU A 259 -0.88 4.50 -18.64
C GLU A 259 0.57 4.15 -18.29
N GLY A 260 1.54 4.73 -19.03
CA GLY A 260 2.97 4.58 -18.75
C GLY A 260 3.62 3.33 -19.34
N PHE A 261 2.90 2.46 -20.07
CA PHE A 261 3.53 1.38 -20.82
C PHE A 261 4.23 1.87 -22.09
N GLY A 262 3.73 2.97 -22.70
CA GLY A 262 4.26 3.54 -23.95
C GLY A 262 4.09 2.63 -25.18
N GLU A 263 4.39 3.17 -26.38
CA GLU A 263 4.30 2.41 -27.63
C GLU A 263 5.36 1.32 -27.75
N VAL A 264 6.54 1.53 -27.15
CA VAL A 264 7.66 0.61 -27.25
C VAL A 264 7.79 -0.34 -26.04
N GLY A 265 6.89 -0.19 -25.06
CA GLY A 265 6.94 -0.95 -23.82
C GLY A 265 8.08 -0.53 -22.89
N TRP A 266 8.25 -1.29 -21.84
CA TRP A 266 9.35 -1.13 -20.89
C TRP A 266 10.63 -1.81 -21.39
N GLY A 267 11.76 -1.59 -20.72
CA GLY A 267 12.95 -2.38 -20.96
C GLY A 267 12.75 -3.81 -20.51
N ILE A 268 12.64 -4.74 -21.46
CA ILE A 268 12.41 -6.17 -21.21
C ILE A 268 13.73 -6.90 -21.39
N GLY A 269 14.17 -7.63 -20.36
CA GLY A 269 15.41 -8.38 -20.46
C GLY A 269 16.02 -8.70 -19.10
N ARG A 270 17.16 -9.40 -19.15
CA ARG A 270 17.90 -9.82 -17.98
C ARG A 270 19.41 -9.74 -18.24
N LYS A 271 20.19 -9.22 -17.28
CA LYS A 271 21.64 -9.02 -17.45
C LYS A 271 22.43 -10.32 -17.57
N ASP A 272 21.98 -11.36 -16.90
CA ASP A 272 22.64 -12.66 -16.81
C ASP A 272 22.26 -13.63 -17.93
N GLY A 273 21.41 -13.19 -18.88
CA GLY A 273 20.90 -14.02 -19.97
C GLY A 273 19.94 -15.13 -19.52
N GLY A 274 19.43 -15.04 -18.28
CA GLY A 274 18.47 -16.01 -17.76
C GLY A 274 17.08 -15.85 -18.37
N GLU A 275 16.12 -16.62 -17.85
CA GLU A 275 14.74 -16.64 -18.32
C GLU A 275 14.07 -15.28 -18.24
N VAL A 276 13.34 -14.90 -19.28
CA VAL A 276 12.48 -13.71 -19.37
C VAL A 276 11.07 -14.18 -19.72
N ASP A 277 10.13 -14.03 -18.79
CA ASP A 277 8.80 -14.60 -18.87
C ASP A 277 7.69 -13.53 -18.95
N LEU A 278 6.93 -13.55 -20.05
CA LEU A 278 5.74 -12.75 -20.28
C LEU A 278 4.48 -13.62 -20.42
N SER A 279 4.52 -14.87 -20.00
CA SER A 279 3.40 -15.80 -20.13
C SER A 279 2.16 -15.29 -19.42
N ASN A 280 1.00 -15.36 -20.07
CA ASN A 280 -0.31 -14.96 -19.54
C ASN A 280 -0.38 -13.50 -19.07
N CYS A 281 0.54 -12.61 -19.48
CA CYS A 281 0.66 -11.24 -18.98
C CYS A 281 -0.68 -10.48 -19.01
N PHE A 282 -1.43 -10.62 -20.12
CA PHE A 282 -2.75 -9.99 -20.30
C PHE A 282 -3.86 -11.02 -20.53
N GLN A 283 -3.68 -12.25 -20.08
CA GLN A 283 -4.70 -13.28 -20.21
C GLN A 283 -6.04 -12.80 -19.66
N SER A 284 -7.10 -12.95 -20.44
CA SER A 284 -8.48 -12.58 -20.11
C SER A 284 -8.68 -11.07 -19.76
N CYS A 285 -7.82 -10.19 -20.23
CA CYS A 285 -8.04 -8.74 -20.17
C CYS A 285 -9.02 -8.31 -21.29
N ILE A 286 -10.27 -8.75 -21.19
CA ILE A 286 -11.25 -8.64 -22.28
C ILE A 286 -11.65 -7.21 -22.64
N SER A 287 -11.51 -6.26 -21.71
CA SER A 287 -11.85 -4.86 -21.90
C SER A 287 -10.65 -3.98 -22.30
N LEU A 288 -9.42 -4.50 -22.19
CA LEU A 288 -8.19 -3.74 -22.43
C LEU A 288 -7.95 -3.59 -23.93
N LYS A 289 -7.63 -2.36 -24.33
CA LYS A 289 -7.12 -2.04 -25.69
C LYS A 289 -5.66 -1.62 -25.55
N LEU A 290 -4.74 -2.47 -26.06
CA LEU A 290 -3.30 -2.21 -25.97
C LEU A 290 -2.60 -2.75 -27.21
N ASP A 291 -1.75 -1.94 -27.83
CA ASP A 291 -0.90 -2.37 -28.94
C ASP A 291 0.55 -2.56 -28.47
N CYS A 292 0.96 -3.84 -28.37
CA CYS A 292 2.32 -4.23 -28.00
C CYS A 292 3.19 -4.56 -29.23
N SER A 293 2.72 -4.33 -30.46
CA SER A 293 3.40 -4.74 -31.70
C SER A 293 4.82 -4.15 -31.87
N LYS A 294 5.12 -3.03 -31.20
CA LYS A 294 6.41 -2.37 -31.23
C LYS A 294 7.33 -2.67 -30.04
N TRP A 295 6.89 -3.52 -29.11
CA TRP A 295 7.72 -3.88 -27.96
C TRP A 295 8.98 -4.63 -28.38
N ASN A 296 10.09 -4.28 -27.75
CA ASN A 296 11.33 -5.05 -27.94
C ASN A 296 11.32 -6.29 -27.06
N VAL A 297 11.06 -7.42 -27.68
CA VAL A 297 10.92 -8.73 -27.01
C VAL A 297 12.04 -9.72 -27.39
N ALA A 298 13.15 -9.23 -27.95
CA ALA A 298 14.26 -10.07 -28.37
C ALA A 298 14.87 -10.94 -27.25
N ALA A 299 14.73 -10.50 -25.99
CA ALA A 299 15.22 -11.25 -24.82
C ALA A 299 14.17 -12.21 -24.23
N VAL A 300 12.94 -12.20 -24.71
CA VAL A 300 11.84 -13.02 -24.14
C VAL A 300 12.05 -14.48 -24.48
N THR A 301 11.97 -15.33 -23.47
CA THR A 301 12.12 -16.79 -23.60
C THR A 301 10.81 -17.55 -23.38
N LYS A 302 9.82 -16.92 -22.70
CA LYS A 302 8.50 -17.48 -22.47
C LYS A 302 7.41 -16.46 -22.68
N HIS A 303 6.38 -16.79 -23.43
CA HIS A 303 5.25 -15.90 -23.75
C HIS A 303 3.92 -16.66 -24.00
N VAL A 304 3.81 -17.89 -23.53
CA VAL A 304 2.61 -18.70 -23.73
C VAL A 304 1.39 -17.99 -23.14
N GLY A 305 0.33 -17.83 -23.94
CA GLY A 305 -0.91 -17.21 -23.47
C GLY A 305 -0.83 -15.72 -23.20
N PHE A 306 0.21 -15.01 -23.67
CA PHE A 306 0.45 -13.57 -23.40
C PHE A 306 -0.82 -12.72 -23.42
N ASN A 307 -1.65 -12.86 -24.45
CA ASN A 307 -2.92 -12.16 -24.62
C ASN A 307 -4.10 -13.14 -24.85
N HIS A 308 -4.02 -14.36 -24.31
CA HIS A 308 -5.08 -15.35 -24.44
C HIS A 308 -6.41 -14.77 -23.92
N ASN A 309 -7.47 -14.88 -24.72
CA ASN A 309 -8.78 -14.31 -24.41
C ASN A 309 -8.77 -12.79 -24.12
N ALA A 310 -7.87 -12.03 -24.76
CA ALA A 310 -7.79 -10.57 -24.71
C ALA A 310 -7.81 -10.00 -26.15
N PRO A 311 -8.98 -9.93 -26.80
CA PRO A 311 -9.10 -9.76 -28.26
C PRO A 311 -8.60 -8.40 -28.76
N SER A 312 -8.53 -7.40 -27.92
CA SER A 312 -8.06 -6.05 -28.27
C SER A 312 -6.65 -5.73 -27.77
N VAL A 313 -5.92 -6.75 -27.30
CA VAL A 313 -4.49 -6.66 -26.99
C VAL A 313 -3.71 -7.26 -28.14
N THR A 314 -2.95 -6.42 -28.87
CA THR A 314 -2.08 -6.88 -29.96
C THR A 314 -0.74 -7.35 -29.38
N ALA A 315 -0.39 -8.63 -29.62
CA ALA A 315 0.89 -9.18 -29.16
C ALA A 315 2.08 -8.59 -29.93
N PRO A 316 3.29 -8.59 -29.32
CA PRO A 316 4.52 -8.31 -30.03
C PRO A 316 4.83 -9.35 -31.14
N LYS A 317 5.77 -9.04 -32.00
CA LYS A 317 6.36 -10.03 -32.91
C LYS A 317 7.41 -10.81 -32.15
N TRP A 318 7.10 -12.04 -31.78
CA TRP A 318 8.03 -12.91 -31.08
C TRP A 318 9.19 -13.32 -31.98
N SER A 319 10.37 -13.44 -31.40
CA SER A 319 11.53 -14.03 -32.08
C SER A 319 11.45 -15.54 -31.83
N ASP A 320 11.06 -16.30 -32.84
CA ASP A 320 11.04 -17.76 -32.81
C ASP A 320 12.46 -18.32 -32.83
#